data_16f287ecf455f76d45c06d942c83822a
#
_entry.id   16f287ecf455f76d45c06d942c83822a
#
_cell.length_a   1.000
_cell.length_b   1.000
_cell.length_c   1.000
_cell.angle_alpha   90.00
_cell.angle_beta   90.00
_cell.angle_gamma   90.00
#
_symmetry.space_group_name_H-M   'P 1'
#
loop_
_entity.id
_entity.type
_entity.pdbx_description
1 polymer ?
#
loop_
_entity_poly.entity_id
_entity_poly.type
_entity_poly.pdbx_seq_one_letter_code
_entity_poly.pdbx_strand_id
1 'polypeptide(L)'
;MVDDGRQNMQRADSDIGKPVLSKKRFIEVQNLSKSFQNTGAPIEILRDMNLSLGEGDTLAIVGASGIGKSTFLHILGTLDRPDKGKLYFQGEDVLLFDNNRLARFRDKSVGFMFQFHHLLPEFSALENASMPALIHGF
;
A
#
# COMPACT_ATOMS: atom_id res chain seq x y z
N MET A 1 -18.54 3.69 -62.05
CA MET A 1 -17.15 3.29 -61.74
C MET A 1 -16.96 3.56 -60.25
N VAL A 2 -17.22 2.55 -59.42
CA VAL A 2 -17.31 2.65 -57.97
C VAL A 2 -16.00 2.06 -57.45
N ASP A 3 -15.18 2.88 -56.81
CA ASP A 3 -13.92 2.45 -56.18
C ASP A 3 -14.19 1.95 -54.79
N ASP A 4 -13.79 0.71 -54.54
CA ASP A 4 -14.05 -0.09 -53.35
C ASP A 4 -13.04 0.25 -52.24
N GLY A 5 -13.48 1.02 -51.27
CA GLY A 5 -12.70 1.42 -50.07
C GLY A 5 -12.50 0.33 -49.02
N ARG A 6 -12.12 -0.90 -49.41
CA ARG A 6 -11.87 -2.03 -48.46
C ARG A 6 -10.39 -2.44 -48.40
N GLN A 7 -9.51 -1.57 -48.05
CA GLN A 7 -8.14 -1.96 -47.67
C GLN A 7 -7.53 -0.98 -46.69
N ASN A 8 -7.99 -0.96 -45.43
CA ASN A 8 -7.17 -0.41 -44.36
C ASN A 8 -7.67 -0.82 -42.93
N MET A 9 -7.94 -2.10 -42.74
CA MET A 9 -8.34 -2.60 -41.42
C MET A 9 -7.66 -3.93 -41.07
N GLN A 10 -6.36 -4.02 -41.31
CA GLN A 10 -5.54 -5.18 -40.93
C GLN A 10 -4.10 -4.74 -40.57
N ARG A 11 -3.93 -3.97 -39.52
CA ARG A 11 -2.63 -3.80 -38.83
C ARG A 11 -2.85 -3.26 -37.42
N ALA A 12 -3.56 -4.00 -36.58
CA ALA A 12 -3.64 -3.71 -35.13
C ALA A 12 -3.88 -4.98 -34.35
N ASP A 13 -3.25 -6.11 -34.73
CA ASP A 13 -3.48 -7.37 -34.04
C ASP A 13 -2.21 -8.23 -33.96
N SER A 14 -1.10 -7.67 -33.49
CA SER A 14 0.14 -8.41 -33.30
C SER A 14 0.95 -8.05 -32.04
N ASP A 15 0.34 -7.40 -31.04
CA ASP A 15 1.03 -7.11 -29.79
C ASP A 15 0.33 -7.72 -28.55
N ILE A 16 -0.61 -8.67 -28.78
CA ILE A 16 -1.22 -9.47 -27.71
C ILE A 16 -0.40 -10.74 -27.58
N GLY A 17 0.62 -10.74 -26.70
CA GLY A 17 1.31 -11.99 -26.40
C GLY A 17 2.76 -11.95 -25.98
N LYS A 18 3.34 -10.79 -25.75
CA LYS A 18 4.61 -10.77 -25.00
C LYS A 18 4.28 -11.00 -23.51
N PRO A 19 4.85 -12.05 -22.86
CA PRO A 19 4.72 -12.17 -21.41
C PRO A 19 5.32 -10.88 -20.84
N VAL A 20 4.47 -10.05 -20.23
CA VAL A 20 4.94 -8.99 -19.34
C VAL A 20 5.81 -9.72 -18.33
N LEU A 21 7.12 -9.53 -18.38
CA LEU A 21 8.06 -10.02 -17.38
C LEU A 21 7.43 -9.67 -16.05
N SER A 22 6.95 -10.68 -15.30
CA SER A 22 6.23 -10.45 -14.06
C SER A 22 7.20 -9.74 -13.14
N LYS A 23 7.04 -8.42 -12.99
CA LYS A 23 7.78 -7.65 -12.00
C LYS A 23 7.65 -8.42 -10.68
N LYS A 24 8.77 -8.72 -10.05
CA LYS A 24 8.77 -9.39 -8.76
C LYS A 24 7.85 -8.59 -7.83
N ARG A 25 6.81 -9.23 -7.31
CA ARG A 25 5.85 -8.59 -6.41
C ARG A 25 6.60 -8.11 -5.18
N PHE A 26 6.57 -6.81 -4.94
CA PHE A 26 7.23 -6.19 -3.79
C PHE A 26 6.26 -6.09 -2.62
N ILE A 27 5.01 -5.64 -2.90
CA ILE A 27 3.90 -5.64 -1.95
C ILE A 27 2.73 -6.38 -2.58
N GLU A 28 2.08 -7.25 -1.82
CA GLU A 28 0.85 -7.93 -2.24
C GLU A 28 -0.16 -7.92 -1.09
N VAL A 29 -1.37 -7.44 -1.38
CA VAL A 29 -2.52 -7.44 -0.48
C VAL A 29 -3.53 -8.42 -1.01
N GLN A 30 -4.04 -9.30 -0.15
CA GLN A 30 -5.03 -10.32 -0.50
C GLN A 30 -6.23 -10.26 0.44
N ASN A 31 -7.43 -10.01 -0.13
CA ASN A 31 -8.74 -10.05 0.53
C ASN A 31 -8.76 -9.26 1.85
N LEU A 32 -8.11 -8.09 1.87
CA LEU A 32 -7.93 -7.30 3.07
C LEU A 32 -9.23 -6.55 3.40
N SER A 33 -9.73 -6.75 4.62
CA SER A 33 -10.93 -6.09 5.13
C SER A 33 -10.68 -5.46 6.49
N LYS A 34 -11.32 -4.32 6.74
CA LYS A 34 -11.23 -3.59 8.01
C LYS A 34 -12.55 -2.93 8.34
N SER A 35 -12.99 -3.12 9.59
CA SER A 35 -14.18 -2.49 10.17
C SER A 35 -13.81 -1.77 11.46
N PHE A 36 -14.58 -0.74 11.79
CA PHE A 36 -14.48 -0.07 13.08
C PHE A 36 -15.79 -0.25 13.86
N GLN A 37 -15.65 -0.52 15.16
CA GLN A 37 -16.79 -0.58 16.06
C GLN A 37 -17.39 0.83 16.20
N ASN A 38 -18.70 0.91 16.09
CA ASN A 38 -19.46 2.12 16.33
C ASN A 38 -20.56 1.81 17.37
N THR A 39 -21.21 2.80 17.92
CA THR A 39 -22.32 2.64 18.90
C THR A 39 -23.52 1.85 18.36
N GLY A 40 -23.54 1.56 17.03
CA GLY A 40 -24.52 0.71 16.34
C GLY A 40 -23.84 -0.50 15.68
N ALA A 41 -24.15 -0.77 14.41
CA ALA A 41 -23.50 -1.79 13.63
C ALA A 41 -22.04 -1.41 13.29
N PRO A 42 -21.11 -2.37 13.19
CA PRO A 42 -19.75 -2.12 12.71
C PRO A 42 -19.77 -1.45 11.33
N ILE A 43 -18.92 -0.46 11.14
CA ILE A 43 -18.76 0.21 9.85
C ILE A 43 -17.60 -0.43 9.14
N GLU A 44 -17.86 -1.13 8.04
CA GLU A 44 -16.84 -1.70 7.18
C GLU A 44 -16.25 -0.60 6.30
N ILE A 45 -14.96 -0.32 6.50
CA ILE A 45 -14.22 0.74 5.81
C ILE A 45 -13.46 0.18 4.61
N LEU A 46 -12.89 -1.02 4.73
CA LEU A 46 -12.22 -1.73 3.64
C LEU A 46 -12.87 -3.08 3.46
N ARG A 47 -13.16 -3.46 2.20
CA ARG A 47 -13.81 -4.73 1.87
C ARG A 47 -13.03 -5.44 0.78
N ASP A 48 -12.53 -6.64 1.09
CA ASP A 48 -11.89 -7.57 0.15
C ASP A 48 -10.88 -6.90 -0.80
N MET A 49 -10.09 -5.96 -0.26
CA MET A 49 -9.11 -5.20 -1.04
C MET A 49 -7.99 -6.11 -1.53
N ASN A 50 -7.68 -5.99 -2.81
CA ASN A 50 -6.59 -6.71 -3.45
C ASN A 50 -5.69 -5.72 -4.18
N LEU A 51 -4.37 -5.85 -4.03
CA LEU A 51 -3.37 -4.97 -4.64
C LEU A 51 -2.08 -5.75 -4.87
N SER A 52 -1.40 -5.45 -5.95
CA SER A 52 -0.03 -5.93 -6.19
C SER A 52 0.81 -4.79 -6.72
N LEU A 53 1.94 -4.53 -6.08
CA LEU A 53 2.93 -3.53 -6.46
C LEU A 53 4.27 -4.21 -6.71
N GLY A 54 4.91 -3.82 -7.80
CA GLY A 54 6.31 -4.17 -8.08
C GLY A 54 7.28 -3.20 -7.43
N GLU A 55 8.55 -3.56 -7.42
CA GLU A 55 9.61 -2.68 -6.97
C GLU A 55 9.68 -1.41 -7.87
N GLY A 56 9.77 -0.23 -7.24
CA GLY A 56 9.80 1.06 -7.91
C GLY A 56 8.44 1.56 -8.40
N ASP A 57 7.34 0.85 -8.14
CA ASP A 57 6.01 1.32 -8.50
C ASP A 57 5.56 2.49 -7.60
N THR A 58 4.76 3.37 -8.16
CA THR A 58 4.08 4.45 -7.45
C THR A 58 2.58 4.22 -7.48
N LEU A 59 1.93 4.33 -6.31
CA LEU A 59 0.48 4.18 -6.17
C LEU A 59 -0.14 5.48 -5.68
N ALA A 60 -1.18 5.96 -6.36
CA ALA A 60 -2.04 7.03 -5.86
C ALA A 60 -3.39 6.46 -5.41
N ILE A 61 -3.77 6.74 -4.16
CA ILE A 61 -5.07 6.35 -3.61
C ILE A 61 -5.98 7.57 -3.59
N VAL A 62 -7.03 7.54 -4.41
CA VAL A 62 -7.97 8.64 -4.56
C VAL A 62 -9.37 8.24 -4.08
N GLY A 63 -10.18 9.22 -3.69
CA GLY A 63 -11.56 8.99 -3.23
C GLY A 63 -12.01 10.06 -2.24
N ALA A 64 -13.31 10.05 -1.90
CA ALA A 64 -13.92 10.99 -0.95
C ALA A 64 -13.26 10.95 0.44
N SER A 65 -13.44 12.01 1.22
CA SER A 65 -12.98 12.01 2.62
C SER A 65 -13.71 10.93 3.42
N GLY A 66 -12.99 10.26 4.33
CA GLY A 66 -13.57 9.22 5.19
C GLY A 66 -13.71 7.83 4.55
N ILE A 67 -13.42 7.66 3.25
CA ILE A 67 -13.61 6.35 2.55
C ILE A 67 -12.59 5.26 2.93
N GLY A 68 -11.64 5.55 3.82
CA GLY A 68 -10.67 4.55 4.29
C GLY A 68 -9.26 4.66 3.70
N LYS A 69 -8.93 5.73 2.94
CA LYS A 69 -7.59 5.91 2.35
C LYS A 69 -6.46 5.84 3.39
N SER A 70 -6.59 6.61 4.46
CA SER A 70 -5.60 6.63 5.55
C SER A 70 -5.55 5.30 6.29
N THR A 71 -6.70 4.65 6.52
CA THR A 71 -6.76 3.32 7.12
C THR A 71 -5.99 2.30 6.29
N PHE A 72 -6.17 2.32 4.97
CA PHE A 72 -5.44 1.43 4.07
C PHE A 72 -3.94 1.70 4.10
N LEU A 73 -3.51 2.97 4.06
CA LEU A 73 -2.09 3.34 4.19
C LEU A 73 -1.49 2.93 5.55
N HIS A 74 -2.25 3.07 6.64
CA HIS A 74 -1.79 2.62 7.97
C HIS A 74 -1.61 1.10 8.02
N ILE A 75 -2.50 0.34 7.37
CA ILE A 75 -2.36 -1.12 7.29
C ILE A 75 -1.16 -1.50 6.40
N LEU A 76 -0.99 -0.88 5.23
CA LEU A 76 0.18 -1.10 4.37
C LEU A 76 1.49 -0.82 5.11
N GLY A 77 1.51 0.24 5.91
CA GLY A 77 2.66 0.59 6.75
C GLY A 77 2.74 -0.19 8.07
N THR A 78 1.84 -1.15 8.30
CA THR A 78 1.80 -1.97 9.53
C THR A 78 1.60 -1.17 10.82
N LEU A 79 1.02 0.04 10.73
CA LEU A 79 0.60 0.83 11.91
C LEU A 79 -0.74 0.36 12.47
N ASP A 80 -1.59 -0.25 11.64
CA ASP A 80 -2.85 -0.89 12.04
C ASP A 80 -2.91 -2.31 11.47
N ARG A 81 -3.76 -3.15 12.05
CA ARG A 81 -4.00 -4.51 11.56
C ARG A 81 -5.36 -4.61 10.90
N PRO A 82 -5.48 -5.30 9.77
CA PRO A 82 -6.78 -5.62 9.20
C PRO A 82 -7.52 -6.64 10.07
N ASP A 83 -8.84 -6.74 9.89
CA ASP A 83 -9.65 -7.78 10.52
C ASP A 83 -9.50 -9.11 9.77
N LYS A 84 -9.29 -9.03 8.44
CA LYS A 84 -9.09 -10.19 7.55
C LYS A 84 -8.12 -9.85 6.44
N GLY A 85 -7.62 -10.91 5.79
CA GLY A 85 -6.73 -10.81 4.65
C GLY A 85 -5.27 -10.99 4.99
N LYS A 86 -4.41 -10.75 4.01
CA LYS A 86 -2.96 -10.92 4.11
C LYS A 86 -2.24 -9.74 3.49
N LEU A 87 -1.06 -9.45 4.03
CA LEU A 87 -0.17 -8.43 3.52
C LEU A 87 1.23 -9.02 3.38
N TYR A 88 1.64 -9.22 2.13
CA TYR A 88 2.98 -9.71 1.84
C TYR A 88 3.91 -8.56 1.48
N PHE A 89 5.10 -8.59 2.05
CA PHE A 89 6.24 -7.77 1.67
C PHE A 89 7.35 -8.69 1.19
N GLN A 90 7.72 -8.57 -0.08
CA GLN A 90 8.71 -9.45 -0.76
C GLN A 90 8.42 -10.96 -0.58
N GLY A 91 7.13 -11.33 -0.55
CA GLY A 91 6.67 -12.71 -0.41
C GLY A 91 6.51 -13.19 1.03
N GLU A 92 6.83 -12.39 2.04
CA GLU A 92 6.65 -12.73 3.44
C GLU A 92 5.40 -12.05 4.03
N ASP A 93 4.50 -12.80 4.68
CA ASP A 93 3.29 -12.25 5.30
C ASP A 93 3.65 -11.51 6.60
N VAL A 94 3.70 -10.18 6.51
CA VAL A 94 4.10 -9.31 7.63
C VAL A 94 3.06 -9.26 8.76
N LEU A 95 1.81 -9.67 8.50
CA LEU A 95 0.78 -9.72 9.53
C LEU A 95 1.00 -10.87 10.53
N LEU A 96 1.82 -11.85 10.18
CA LEU A 96 2.21 -12.95 11.07
C LEU A 96 3.37 -12.60 12.00
N PHE A 97 3.98 -11.42 11.84
CA PHE A 97 5.08 -10.98 12.69
C PHE A 97 4.57 -10.66 14.11
N ASP A 98 5.37 -11.00 15.11
CA ASP A 98 5.19 -10.49 16.46
C ASP A 98 5.48 -8.98 16.53
N ASN A 99 5.15 -8.35 17.64
CA ASN A 99 5.28 -6.90 17.80
C ASN A 99 6.74 -6.42 17.66
N ASN A 100 7.72 -7.19 18.13
CA ASN A 100 9.14 -6.83 18.06
C ASN A 100 9.66 -6.93 16.63
N ARG A 101 9.29 -7.97 15.91
CA ARG A 101 9.64 -8.15 14.49
C ARG A 101 8.96 -7.09 13.64
N LEU A 102 7.70 -6.75 13.94
CA LEU A 102 6.96 -5.72 13.23
C LEU A 102 7.55 -4.32 13.44
N ALA A 103 8.01 -4.02 14.66
CA ALA A 103 8.71 -2.76 14.96
C ALA A 103 10.02 -2.65 14.15
N ARG A 104 10.83 -3.71 14.15
CA ARG A 104 12.06 -3.76 13.33
C ARG A 104 11.80 -3.68 11.83
N PHE A 105 10.71 -4.29 11.35
CA PHE A 105 10.30 -4.19 9.96
C PHE A 105 9.96 -2.74 9.59
N ARG A 106 9.16 -2.04 10.41
CA ARG A 106 8.86 -0.62 10.17
C ARG A 106 10.12 0.25 10.17
N ASP A 107 10.97 0.06 11.16
CA ASP A 107 12.23 0.81 11.28
C ASP A 107 13.12 0.69 10.04
N LYS A 108 13.20 -0.52 9.44
CA LYS A 108 14.12 -0.78 8.33
C LYS A 108 13.52 -0.65 6.93
N SER A 109 12.19 -0.81 6.80
CA SER A 109 11.57 -1.05 5.50
C SER A 109 10.48 -0.05 5.15
N VAL A 110 10.02 0.79 6.10
CA VAL A 110 8.88 1.68 5.89
C VAL A 110 9.22 3.10 6.31
N GLY A 111 9.04 4.06 5.38
CA GLY A 111 9.07 5.48 5.70
C GLY A 111 7.66 6.07 5.66
N PHE A 112 7.32 6.91 6.63
CA PHE A 112 6.04 7.59 6.70
C PHE A 112 6.18 9.09 6.49
N MET A 113 5.25 9.66 5.72
CA MET A 113 5.00 11.09 5.69
C MET A 113 3.56 11.32 6.12
N PHE A 114 3.36 11.98 7.25
CA PHE A 114 2.04 12.25 7.80
C PHE A 114 1.53 13.63 7.38
N GLN A 115 0.21 13.79 7.38
CA GLN A 115 -0.45 15.07 7.14
C GLN A 115 -0.14 16.09 8.24
N PHE A 116 -0.02 15.65 9.49
CA PHE A 116 0.39 16.44 10.64
C PHE A 116 1.80 16.06 11.07
N HIS A 117 2.55 17.00 11.63
CA HIS A 117 3.98 16.84 11.88
C HIS A 117 4.33 15.76 12.92
N HIS A 118 3.41 15.46 13.84
CA HIS A 118 3.61 14.51 14.95
C HIS A 118 4.91 14.74 15.75
N LEU A 119 5.33 16.02 15.82
CA LEU A 119 6.50 16.40 16.60
C LEU A 119 6.18 16.26 18.09
N LEU A 120 7.16 15.82 18.85
CA LEU A 120 7.10 15.75 20.29
C LEU A 120 7.40 17.14 20.86
N PRO A 121 6.43 17.80 21.52
CA PRO A 121 6.58 19.19 21.96
C PRO A 121 7.62 19.37 23.07
N GLU A 122 7.99 18.31 23.77
CA GLU A 122 8.99 18.30 24.82
C GLU A 122 10.43 18.33 24.28
N PHE A 123 10.60 18.09 22.97
CA PHE A 123 11.89 18.01 22.31
C PHE A 123 12.12 19.21 21.37
N SER A 124 13.37 19.63 21.26
CA SER A 124 13.79 20.61 20.26
C SER A 124 13.62 20.08 18.83
N ALA A 125 13.70 20.96 17.84
CA ALA A 125 13.66 20.57 16.43
C ALA A 125 14.78 19.57 16.06
N LEU A 126 15.98 19.75 16.62
CA LEU A 126 17.11 18.85 16.39
C LEU A 126 16.84 17.47 16.98
N GLU A 127 16.35 17.39 18.21
CA GLU A 127 16.02 16.12 18.88
C GLU A 127 14.90 15.39 18.14
N ASN A 128 13.84 16.09 17.73
CA ASN A 128 12.79 15.52 16.89
C ASN A 128 13.34 14.94 15.58
N ALA A 129 14.22 15.69 14.89
CA ALA A 129 14.84 15.25 13.64
C ALA A 129 15.80 14.07 13.83
N SER A 130 16.47 13.99 15.00
CA SER A 130 17.42 12.93 15.32
C SER A 130 16.76 11.64 15.83
N MET A 131 15.49 11.70 16.27
CA MET A 131 14.80 10.60 16.90
C MET A 131 14.85 9.28 16.10
N PRO A 132 14.62 9.27 14.77
CA PRO A 132 14.72 8.05 13.99
C PRO A 132 16.12 7.43 14.03
N ALA A 133 17.17 8.24 13.99
CA ALA A 133 18.56 7.76 14.08
C ALA A 133 18.86 7.16 15.45
N LEU A 134 18.40 7.82 16.53
CA LEU A 134 18.57 7.32 17.90
C LEU A 134 17.85 5.98 18.11
N ILE A 135 16.64 5.82 17.55
CA ILE A 135 15.88 4.56 17.63
C ILE A 135 16.61 3.46 16.86
N HIS A 136 17.23 3.79 15.73
CA HIS A 136 17.98 2.86 14.90
C HIS A 136 19.31 2.43 15.55
N GLY A 137 19.80 3.16 16.53
CA GLY A 137 21.02 2.84 17.28
C GLY A 137 22.28 3.52 16.79
N PHE A 138 22.15 4.73 16.20
CA PHE A 138 23.26 5.63 15.91
C PHE A 138 23.59 6.54 17.09
#